data_c85801e8d9b87d8aaceabbc280b7dfcb
#
_entry.id   c85801e8d9b87d8aaceabbc280b7dfcb
#
_cell.length_a   1.000
_cell.length_b   1.000
_cell.length_c   1.000
_cell.angle_alpha   90.00
_cell.angle_beta   90.00
_cell.angle_gamma   90.00
#
_symmetry.space_group_name_H-M   'P 1'
#
loop_
_entity.id
_entity.type
_entity.pdbx_description
1 polymer ?
#
loop_
_entity_poly.entity_id
_entity_poly.type
_entity_poly.pdbx_seq_one_letter_code
_entity_poly.pdbx_strand_id
1 'polypeptide(L)'
;MDVIKQDVKHHILEIHNRGLSLSGYSILTASHISEIYCNVAVFNCESNISQEPTSPLARFSVDEWQNYSDKAFAKTNEVIKKRNSYFESLCRAQEPLADSLNDLSEIHVHKLHACMIESLAALRREEVFVGDNIFLVVWIPDSGPDEIVYRSVKRLNSDAVYRKFVAAIGW
;
A
#
# COMPACT_ATOMS: atom_id res chain seq x y z
N MET A 1 10.02 8.31 -4.60
CA MET A 1 8.61 8.75 -4.51
C MET A 1 7.97 8.92 -5.89
N ASP A 2 8.64 9.52 -6.85
CA ASP A 2 8.00 9.85 -8.14
C ASP A 2 7.59 8.63 -8.96
N VAL A 3 8.36 7.55 -8.94
CA VAL A 3 8.01 6.32 -9.66
C VAL A 3 6.72 5.68 -9.12
N ILE A 4 6.54 5.66 -7.79
CA ILE A 4 5.31 5.13 -7.16
C ILE A 4 4.11 5.97 -7.60
N LYS A 5 4.25 7.31 -7.56
CA LYS A 5 3.18 8.22 -8.00
C LYS A 5 2.83 8.02 -9.47
N GLN A 6 3.82 7.82 -10.33
CA GLN A 6 3.59 7.58 -11.75
C GLN A 6 2.86 6.26 -12.00
N ASP A 7 3.27 5.19 -11.35
CA ASP A 7 2.64 3.88 -11.49
C ASP A 7 1.19 3.93 -10.99
N VAL A 8 0.93 4.54 -9.82
CA VAL A 8 -0.44 4.72 -9.30
C VAL A 8 -1.30 5.55 -10.26
N LYS A 9 -0.80 6.71 -10.74
CA LYS A 9 -1.54 7.56 -11.69
C LYS A 9 -1.93 6.80 -12.95
N HIS A 10 -0.98 6.03 -13.50
CA HIS A 10 -1.23 5.22 -14.69
C HIS A 10 -2.33 4.18 -14.43
N HIS A 11 -2.21 3.45 -13.34
CA HIS A 11 -3.20 2.43 -12.97
C HIS A 11 -4.60 3.01 -12.68
N ILE A 12 -4.68 4.15 -11.99
CA ILE A 12 -5.95 4.85 -11.75
C ILE A 12 -6.60 5.26 -13.08
N LEU A 13 -5.81 5.77 -14.02
CA LEU A 13 -6.30 6.11 -15.35
C LEU A 13 -6.83 4.88 -16.12
N GLU A 14 -6.15 3.73 -16.01
CA GLU A 14 -6.63 2.47 -16.59
C GLU A 14 -7.98 2.03 -16.00
N ILE A 15 -8.13 2.15 -14.67
CA ILE A 15 -9.38 1.83 -13.96
C ILE A 15 -10.53 2.74 -14.47
N HIS A 16 -10.28 4.04 -14.55
CA HIS A 16 -11.26 5.02 -15.07
C HIS A 16 -11.62 4.77 -16.53
N ASN A 17 -10.65 4.43 -17.38
CA ASN A 17 -10.90 4.10 -18.79
C ASN A 17 -11.75 2.84 -18.96
N ARG A 18 -11.80 1.97 -17.98
CA ARG A 18 -12.69 0.80 -17.92
C ARG A 18 -14.10 1.16 -17.39
N GLY A 19 -14.36 2.42 -17.07
CA GLY A 19 -15.63 2.89 -16.51
C GLY A 19 -15.89 2.43 -15.07
N LEU A 20 -14.86 2.10 -14.31
CA LEU A 20 -14.96 1.64 -12.93
C LEU A 20 -14.82 2.80 -11.95
N SER A 21 -15.72 2.87 -10.97
CA SER A 21 -15.66 3.81 -9.85
C SER A 21 -15.01 3.16 -8.64
N LEU A 22 -13.92 3.74 -8.14
CA LEU A 22 -13.19 3.23 -6.99
C LEU A 22 -13.92 3.52 -5.68
N SER A 23 -13.98 2.54 -4.80
CA SER A 23 -14.36 2.68 -3.38
C SER A 23 -13.18 2.44 -2.43
N GLY A 24 -12.13 1.76 -2.89
CA GLY A 24 -10.91 1.52 -2.15
C GLY A 24 -9.71 1.27 -3.05
N TYR A 25 -8.51 1.64 -2.58
CA TYR A 25 -7.25 1.39 -3.26
C TYR A 25 -6.15 1.11 -2.27
N SER A 26 -5.39 0.06 -2.50
CA SER A 26 -4.29 -0.39 -1.65
C SER A 26 -3.02 -0.64 -2.45
N ILE A 27 -1.87 -0.32 -1.84
CA ILE A 27 -0.59 -0.94 -2.19
C ILE A 27 -0.41 -2.13 -1.27
N LEU A 28 -0.54 -3.33 -1.81
CA LEU A 28 -0.16 -4.56 -1.14
C LEU A 28 1.36 -4.71 -1.21
N THR A 29 2.02 -4.86 -0.06
CA THR A 29 3.48 -4.91 0.04
C THR A 29 3.91 -5.94 1.08
N ALA A 30 5.19 -6.30 1.10
CA ALA A 30 5.73 -7.23 2.09
C ALA A 30 6.38 -6.50 3.27
N SER A 31 6.52 -7.20 4.40
CA SER A 31 7.23 -6.74 5.61
C SER A 31 8.73 -6.99 5.56
N HIS A 32 9.22 -7.84 4.64
CA HIS A 32 10.62 -8.23 4.53
C HIS A 32 11.32 -7.61 3.33
N ILE A 33 12.61 -7.28 3.50
CA ILE A 33 13.45 -6.66 2.46
C ILE A 33 13.56 -7.54 1.20
N SER A 34 13.55 -8.85 1.35
CA SER A 34 13.63 -9.81 0.25
C SER A 34 12.40 -9.81 -0.68
N GLU A 35 11.26 -9.31 -0.22
CA GLU A 35 9.98 -9.38 -0.93
C GLU A 35 9.33 -8.01 -1.16
N ILE A 36 9.82 -6.94 -0.51
CA ILE A 36 9.22 -5.60 -0.57
C ILE A 36 9.16 -5.01 -1.99
N TYR A 37 9.82 -5.64 -2.97
CA TYR A 37 9.73 -5.28 -4.39
C TYR A 37 8.61 -6.02 -5.14
N CYS A 38 7.79 -6.82 -4.44
CA CYS A 38 6.66 -7.54 -5.01
C CYS A 38 5.33 -6.80 -4.75
N ASN A 39 5.31 -5.47 -4.98
CA ASN A 39 4.11 -4.68 -4.72
C ASN A 39 3.03 -4.94 -5.77
N VAL A 40 1.80 -5.01 -5.31
CA VAL A 40 0.60 -5.25 -6.12
C VAL A 40 -0.44 -4.18 -5.79
N ALA A 41 -1.17 -3.70 -6.81
CA ALA A 41 -2.34 -2.88 -6.57
C ALA A 41 -3.54 -3.79 -6.29
N VAL A 42 -4.21 -3.54 -5.16
CA VAL A 42 -5.50 -4.16 -4.84
C VAL A 42 -6.53 -3.05 -4.71
N PHE A 43 -7.69 -3.22 -5.34
CA PHE A 43 -8.70 -2.17 -5.36
C PHE A 43 -10.12 -2.72 -5.31
N ASN A 44 -11.04 -1.90 -4.80
CA ASN A 44 -12.45 -2.19 -4.75
C ASN A 44 -13.23 -1.15 -5.54
N CYS A 45 -14.34 -1.58 -6.16
CA CYS A 45 -15.20 -0.74 -6.99
C CYS A 45 -16.62 -0.69 -6.43
N GLU A 46 -17.31 0.44 -6.64
CA GLU A 46 -18.69 0.65 -6.16
C GLU A 46 -19.68 -0.37 -6.72
N SER A 47 -19.48 -0.86 -7.95
CA SER A 47 -20.32 -1.89 -8.57
C SER A 47 -20.31 -3.24 -7.84
N ASN A 48 -19.28 -3.50 -7.03
CA ASN A 48 -19.16 -4.69 -6.21
C ASN A 48 -19.91 -4.55 -4.86
N ILE A 49 -20.43 -3.36 -4.56
CA ILE A 49 -21.19 -3.03 -3.32
C ILE A 49 -22.70 -3.29 -3.48
N SER A 50 -23.17 -3.76 -4.65
CA SER A 50 -24.60 -4.04 -4.91
C SER A 50 -25.19 -5.20 -4.09
N GLN A 51 -24.37 -5.95 -3.39
CA GLN A 51 -24.76 -6.68 -2.19
C GLN A 51 -24.33 -5.84 -1.01
N GLU A 52 -25.25 -5.34 -0.18
CA GLU A 52 -24.93 -4.69 1.08
C GLU A 52 -23.78 -5.47 1.73
N PRO A 53 -22.66 -4.81 2.06
CA PRO A 53 -21.57 -5.51 2.69
C PRO A 53 -22.13 -6.16 3.95
N THR A 54 -22.21 -7.47 3.95
CA THR A 54 -22.74 -8.29 5.05
C THR A 54 -21.95 -8.06 6.35
N SER A 55 -20.83 -7.34 6.24
CA SER A 55 -20.00 -6.92 7.36
C SER A 55 -19.37 -5.54 7.09
N PRO A 56 -19.33 -4.64 8.08
CA PRO A 56 -18.52 -3.41 8.04
C PRO A 56 -17.05 -3.66 7.72
N LEU A 57 -16.55 -4.88 8.03
CA LEU A 57 -15.20 -5.36 7.73
C LEU A 57 -14.91 -5.43 6.22
N ALA A 58 -15.88 -5.87 5.40
CA ALA A 58 -15.66 -6.10 3.95
C ALA A 58 -15.13 -4.84 3.23
N ARG A 59 -15.47 -3.65 3.72
CA ARG A 59 -14.96 -2.39 3.18
C ARG A 59 -13.46 -2.18 3.47
N PHE A 60 -12.98 -2.68 4.60
CA PHE A 60 -11.65 -2.38 5.14
C PHE A 60 -10.69 -3.57 5.06
N SER A 61 -11.18 -4.76 4.79
CA SER A 61 -10.37 -5.97 4.61
C SER A 61 -9.88 -6.05 3.18
N VAL A 62 -8.62 -5.63 2.96
CA VAL A 62 -8.01 -5.63 1.61
C VAL A 62 -7.91 -7.05 1.06
N ASP A 63 -7.74 -8.05 1.93
CA ASP A 63 -7.64 -9.47 1.55
C ASP A 63 -8.96 -10.02 0.95
N GLU A 64 -10.09 -9.34 1.20
CA GLU A 64 -11.40 -9.67 0.61
C GLU A 64 -11.67 -8.94 -0.72
N TRP A 65 -10.83 -8.01 -1.13
CA TRP A 65 -11.02 -7.26 -2.36
C TRP A 65 -10.69 -8.12 -3.58
N GLN A 66 -11.56 -8.09 -4.59
CA GLN A 66 -11.49 -9.02 -5.71
C GLN A 66 -10.64 -8.54 -6.90
N ASN A 67 -10.29 -7.27 -6.93
CA ASN A 67 -9.54 -6.70 -8.03
C ASN A 67 -8.08 -6.49 -7.62
N TYR A 68 -7.15 -7.07 -8.36
CA TYR A 68 -5.72 -6.88 -8.14
C TYR A 68 -5.00 -6.74 -9.48
N SER A 69 -3.86 -6.07 -9.46
CA SER A 69 -2.97 -5.89 -10.61
C SER A 69 -1.52 -6.00 -10.16
N ASP A 70 -0.87 -7.08 -10.54
CA ASP A 70 0.56 -7.33 -10.34
C ASP A 70 1.44 -6.45 -11.22
N LYS A 71 0.89 -5.92 -12.33
CA LYS A 71 1.60 -5.05 -13.27
C LYS A 71 1.57 -3.57 -12.90
N ALA A 72 0.65 -3.17 -12.01
CA ALA A 72 0.46 -1.77 -11.64
C ALA A 72 1.75 -1.11 -11.11
N PHE A 73 2.62 -1.87 -10.46
CA PHE A 73 3.87 -1.40 -9.86
C PHE A 73 5.14 -1.96 -10.51
N ALA A 74 5.09 -2.33 -11.79
CA ALA A 74 6.23 -2.95 -12.47
C ALA A 74 7.51 -2.09 -12.40
N LYS A 75 7.42 -0.78 -12.65
CA LYS A 75 8.57 0.14 -12.57
C LYS A 75 9.01 0.39 -11.13
N THR A 76 8.06 0.57 -10.21
CA THR A 76 8.33 0.71 -8.78
C THR A 76 9.07 -0.49 -8.25
N ASN A 77 8.59 -1.70 -8.55
CA ASN A 77 9.19 -2.95 -8.12
C ASN A 77 10.63 -3.10 -8.67
N GLU A 78 10.87 -2.74 -9.93
CA GLU A 78 12.21 -2.77 -10.51
C GLU A 78 13.17 -1.80 -9.78
N VAL A 79 12.72 -0.59 -9.49
CA VAL A 79 13.53 0.42 -8.78
C VAL A 79 13.84 -0.03 -7.36
N ILE A 80 12.84 -0.56 -6.64
CA ILE A 80 13.03 -1.06 -5.27
C ILE A 80 14.00 -2.27 -5.29
N LYS A 81 13.83 -3.21 -6.21
CA LYS A 81 14.71 -4.37 -6.36
C LYS A 81 16.17 -3.97 -6.56
N LYS A 82 16.44 -3.02 -7.46
CA LYS A 82 17.80 -2.48 -7.68
C LYS A 82 18.36 -1.85 -6.42
N ARG A 83 17.53 -1.10 -5.69
CA ARG A 83 17.92 -0.45 -4.43
C ARG A 83 18.22 -1.45 -3.32
N ASN A 84 17.40 -2.48 -3.18
CA ASN A 84 17.62 -3.55 -2.22
C ASN A 84 18.92 -4.31 -2.51
N SER A 85 19.17 -4.68 -3.78
CA SER A 85 20.42 -5.35 -4.16
C SER A 85 21.67 -4.49 -3.83
N TYR A 86 21.57 -3.18 -4.04
CA TYR A 86 22.66 -2.27 -3.65
C TYR A 86 22.82 -2.20 -2.13
N PHE A 87 21.72 -2.09 -1.38
CA PHE A 87 21.74 -2.10 0.08
C PHE A 87 22.35 -3.40 0.64
N GLU A 88 21.92 -4.55 0.14
CA GLU A 88 22.47 -5.85 0.53
C GLU A 88 23.98 -5.96 0.23
N SER A 89 24.43 -5.41 -0.90
CA SER A 89 25.86 -5.38 -1.23
C SER A 89 26.69 -4.55 -0.25
N LEU A 90 26.14 -3.41 0.20
CA LEU A 90 26.77 -2.58 1.23
C LEU A 90 26.83 -3.29 2.58
N CYS A 91 25.73 -3.98 2.96
CA CYS A 91 25.68 -4.75 4.19
C CYS A 91 26.73 -5.87 4.20
N ARG A 92 26.83 -6.64 3.11
CA ARG A 92 27.85 -7.72 2.99
C ARG A 92 29.29 -7.20 3.04
N ALA A 93 29.53 -5.99 2.54
CA ALA A 93 30.89 -5.40 2.55
C ALA A 93 31.32 -4.93 3.97
N GLN A 94 30.41 -4.85 4.92
CA GLN A 94 30.64 -4.36 6.28
C GLN A 94 30.59 -5.48 7.35
N GLU A 95 30.76 -6.75 6.96
CA GLU A 95 30.85 -7.85 7.94
C GLU A 95 31.97 -7.53 8.97
N PRO A 96 31.63 -7.31 10.23
CA PRO A 96 31.22 -8.31 11.22
C PRO A 96 30.06 -7.88 12.17
N LEU A 97 29.06 -7.16 11.70
CA LEU A 97 28.01 -6.56 12.53
C LEU A 97 26.63 -7.16 12.24
N ALA A 98 26.49 -8.49 12.35
CA ALA A 98 25.26 -9.22 12.00
C ALA A 98 23.99 -8.66 12.69
N ASP A 99 24.06 -8.30 13.97
CA ASP A 99 22.91 -7.74 14.70
C ASP A 99 22.51 -6.36 14.18
N SER A 100 23.49 -5.52 13.85
CA SER A 100 23.24 -4.20 13.26
C SER A 100 22.64 -4.25 11.85
N LEU A 101 22.82 -5.36 11.10
CA LEU A 101 22.30 -5.52 9.76
C LEU A 101 20.80 -5.78 9.75
N ASN A 102 20.28 -6.50 10.73
CA ASN A 102 18.84 -6.71 10.88
C ASN A 102 18.13 -5.38 11.15
N ASP A 103 18.65 -4.58 12.10
CA ASP A 103 18.10 -3.25 12.41
C ASP A 103 18.13 -2.32 11.18
N LEU A 104 19.21 -2.34 10.41
CA LEU A 104 19.33 -1.53 9.18
C LEU A 104 18.35 -1.98 8.10
N SER A 105 18.10 -3.29 8.00
CA SER A 105 17.11 -3.85 7.06
C SER A 105 15.70 -3.43 7.43
N GLU A 106 15.33 -3.47 8.70
CA GLU A 106 14.04 -2.98 9.19
C GLU A 106 13.87 -1.49 8.93
N ILE A 107 14.88 -0.67 9.25
CA ILE A 107 14.86 0.77 8.97
C ILE A 107 14.67 1.03 7.46
N HIS A 108 15.31 0.23 6.60
CA HIS A 108 15.18 0.37 5.14
C HIS A 108 13.74 0.05 4.69
N VAL A 109 13.16 -1.04 5.16
CA VAL A 109 11.77 -1.45 4.90
C VAL A 109 10.79 -0.37 5.38
N HIS A 110 10.93 0.12 6.61
CA HIS A 110 10.11 1.21 7.14
C HIS A 110 10.17 2.50 6.31
N LYS A 111 11.34 2.84 5.78
CA LYS A 111 11.48 3.98 4.86
C LYS A 111 10.75 3.76 3.54
N LEU A 112 10.77 2.56 2.99
CA LEU A 112 10.03 2.22 1.76
C LEU A 112 8.53 2.30 2.00
N HIS A 113 8.01 1.75 3.10
CA HIS A 113 6.60 1.89 3.49
C HIS A 113 6.21 3.37 3.66
N ALA A 114 7.04 4.17 4.33
CA ALA A 114 6.80 5.60 4.46
C ALA A 114 6.74 6.30 3.08
N CYS A 115 7.61 5.93 2.14
CA CYS A 115 7.55 6.44 0.77
C CYS A 115 6.24 6.08 0.05
N MET A 116 5.70 4.87 0.24
CA MET A 116 4.42 4.44 -0.32
C MET A 116 3.27 5.28 0.27
N ILE A 117 3.22 5.40 1.59
CA ILE A 117 2.21 6.20 2.30
C ILE A 117 2.24 7.66 1.82
N GLU A 118 3.40 8.31 1.82
CA GLU A 118 3.51 9.71 1.41
C GLU A 118 3.24 9.91 -0.10
N SER A 119 3.51 8.90 -0.93
CA SER A 119 3.13 8.94 -2.34
C SER A 119 1.62 8.94 -2.52
N LEU A 120 0.89 8.06 -1.82
CA LEU A 120 -0.58 8.04 -1.85
C LEU A 120 -1.17 9.32 -1.24
N ALA A 121 -0.60 9.84 -0.14
CA ALA A 121 -1.03 11.10 0.47
C ALA A 121 -0.85 12.29 -0.49
N ALA A 122 0.25 12.33 -1.23
CA ALA A 122 0.48 13.35 -2.25
C ALA A 122 -0.55 13.25 -3.39
N LEU A 123 -0.82 12.03 -3.87
CA LEU A 123 -1.80 11.80 -4.94
C LEU A 123 -3.23 12.15 -4.51
N ARG A 124 -3.58 11.94 -3.23
CA ARG A 124 -4.86 12.40 -2.70
C ARG A 124 -4.97 13.93 -2.73
N ARG A 125 -3.91 14.65 -2.34
CA ARG A 125 -3.87 16.13 -2.43
C ARG A 125 -3.86 16.64 -3.88
N GLU A 126 -3.36 15.84 -4.82
CA GLU A 126 -3.39 16.12 -6.27
C GLU A 126 -4.73 15.71 -6.91
N GLU A 127 -5.73 15.31 -6.11
CA GLU A 127 -7.07 14.90 -6.53
C GLU A 127 -7.07 13.75 -7.58
N VAL A 128 -6.04 12.90 -7.56
CA VAL A 128 -5.97 11.71 -8.44
C VAL A 128 -7.05 10.70 -8.07
N PHE A 129 -7.39 10.61 -6.77
CA PHE A 129 -8.48 9.79 -6.26
C PHE A 129 -9.74 10.65 -6.19
N VAL A 130 -10.59 10.55 -7.20
CA VAL A 130 -11.83 11.33 -7.29
C VAL A 130 -12.89 10.75 -6.36
N GLY A 131 -13.28 11.54 -5.35
CA GLY A 131 -14.31 11.21 -4.36
C GLY A 131 -13.78 11.08 -2.93
N ASP A 132 -14.53 11.68 -1.98
CA ASP A 132 -14.13 11.74 -0.56
C ASP A 132 -14.20 10.39 0.17
N ASN A 133 -14.86 9.39 -0.45
CA ASN A 133 -15.17 8.11 0.16
C ASN A 133 -14.20 6.98 -0.21
N ILE A 134 -13.16 7.24 -1.01
CA ILE A 134 -12.19 6.21 -1.39
C ILE A 134 -11.31 5.89 -0.19
N PHE A 135 -11.35 4.64 0.26
CA PHE A 135 -10.47 4.16 1.32
C PHE A 135 -9.08 3.86 0.76
N LEU A 136 -8.05 4.50 1.33
CA LEU A 136 -6.64 4.30 0.93
C LEU A 136 -5.84 3.64 2.05
N VAL A 137 -5.01 2.67 1.69
CA VAL A 137 -4.16 1.96 2.66
C VAL A 137 -2.89 1.40 2.00
N VAL A 138 -1.83 1.25 2.79
CA VAL A 138 -0.70 0.35 2.49
C VAL A 138 -0.91 -0.89 3.34
N TRP A 139 -1.03 -2.05 2.70
CA TRP A 139 -1.44 -3.30 3.33
C TRP A 139 -0.33 -4.34 3.29
N ILE A 140 -0.15 -5.07 4.39
CA ILE A 140 0.75 -6.21 4.47
C ILE A 140 -0.13 -7.46 4.65
N PRO A 141 -0.11 -8.41 3.69
CA PRO A 141 -0.91 -9.63 3.78
C PRO A 141 -0.54 -10.45 5.01
N ASP A 142 -1.51 -11.19 5.54
CA ASP A 142 -1.34 -12.16 6.62
C ASP A 142 -0.71 -11.62 7.92
N SER A 143 -0.44 -10.31 8.01
CA SER A 143 0.16 -9.70 9.20
C SER A 143 -0.87 -9.31 10.27
N GLY A 144 -2.16 -9.43 9.95
CA GLY A 144 -3.19 -8.80 10.75
C GLY A 144 -3.06 -7.26 10.75
N PRO A 145 -3.71 -6.56 11.67
CA PRO A 145 -3.57 -5.12 11.78
C PRO A 145 -2.18 -4.74 12.30
N ASP A 146 -1.23 -4.55 11.39
CA ASP A 146 0.14 -4.10 11.63
C ASP A 146 0.18 -2.57 11.87
N GLU A 147 1.18 -2.09 12.60
CA GLU A 147 1.43 -0.67 12.83
C GLU A 147 1.46 0.15 11.53
N ILE A 148 2.03 -0.42 10.46
CA ILE A 148 2.09 0.22 9.13
C ILE A 148 0.69 0.43 8.55
N VAL A 149 -0.19 -0.56 8.68
CA VAL A 149 -1.59 -0.47 8.23
C VAL A 149 -2.31 0.66 8.95
N TYR A 150 -2.26 0.70 10.29
CA TYR A 150 -2.88 1.78 11.08
C TYR A 150 -2.32 3.15 10.74
N ARG A 151 -1.00 3.28 10.66
CA ARG A 151 -0.32 4.51 10.31
C ARG A 151 -0.75 4.99 8.91
N SER A 152 -0.86 4.07 7.95
CA SER A 152 -1.29 4.40 6.60
C SER A 152 -2.74 4.85 6.57
N VAL A 153 -3.67 4.13 7.22
CA VAL A 153 -5.09 4.49 7.26
C VAL A 153 -5.28 5.86 7.92
N LYS A 154 -4.62 6.11 9.05
CA LYS A 154 -4.67 7.40 9.75
C LYS A 154 -4.13 8.55 8.90
N ARG A 155 -3.06 8.30 8.14
CA ARG A 155 -2.41 9.32 7.30
C ARG A 155 -3.18 9.62 6.02
N LEU A 156 -3.82 8.60 5.45
CA LEU A 156 -4.39 8.64 4.10
C LEU A 156 -5.88 8.96 4.07
N ASN A 157 -6.60 8.85 5.18
CA ASN A 157 -8.05 9.00 5.21
C ASN A 157 -8.49 10.05 6.24
N SER A 158 -9.76 10.44 6.19
CA SER A 158 -10.34 11.33 7.19
C SER A 158 -10.43 10.65 8.56
N ASP A 159 -10.49 11.45 9.63
CA ASP A 159 -10.68 10.95 11.00
C ASP A 159 -11.95 10.10 11.16
N ALA A 160 -12.99 10.41 10.39
CA ALA A 160 -14.24 9.64 10.41
C ALA A 160 -14.05 8.25 9.82
N VAL A 161 -13.30 8.13 8.71
CA VAL A 161 -12.96 6.84 8.09
C VAL A 161 -12.03 6.04 8.98
N TYR A 162 -11.01 6.69 9.56
CA TYR A 162 -10.08 6.05 10.50
C TYR A 162 -10.82 5.44 11.70
N ARG A 163 -11.73 6.20 12.33
CA ARG A 163 -12.51 5.68 13.46
C ARG A 163 -13.39 4.48 13.08
N LYS A 164 -14.00 4.50 11.89
CA LYS A 164 -14.79 3.36 11.39
C LYS A 164 -13.91 2.14 11.14
N PHE A 165 -12.71 2.33 10.60
CA PHE A 165 -11.72 1.27 10.41
C PHE A 165 -11.33 0.62 11.73
N VAL A 166 -10.93 1.42 12.73
CA VAL A 166 -10.53 0.92 14.07
C VAL A 166 -11.68 0.16 14.73
N ALA A 167 -12.92 0.69 14.67
CA ALA A 167 -14.09 0.02 15.23
C ALA A 167 -14.43 -1.30 14.52
N ALA A 168 -14.18 -1.39 13.21
CA ALA A 168 -14.47 -2.60 12.42
C ALA A 168 -13.44 -3.72 12.66
N ILE A 169 -12.17 -3.36 12.90
CA ILE A 169 -11.07 -4.32 13.08
C ILE A 169 -10.91 -4.76 14.55
N GLY A 170 -11.53 -4.03 15.50
CA GLY A 170 -11.56 -4.44 16.90
C GLY A 170 -10.29 -4.14 17.69
N TRP A 171 -9.69 -2.96 17.50
CA TRP A 171 -8.57 -2.44 18.29
C TRP A 171 -9.02 -1.50 19.38
#